data_128b55bc9238d67ba695ac54335219d0
#
_entry.id   128b55bc9238d67ba695ac54335219d0
#
_cell.length_a   1.000
_cell.length_b   1.000
_cell.length_c   1.000
_cell.angle_alpha   90.00
_cell.angle_beta   90.00
_cell.angle_gamma   90.00
#
_symmetry.space_group_name_H-M   'P 1'
#
loop_
_entity.id
_entity.type
_entity.pdbx_description
1 polymer ?
#
loop_
_entity_poly.entity_id
_entity_poly.type
_entity_poly.pdbx_seq_one_letter_code
_entity_poly.pdbx_strand_id
1 'polypeptide(L)'
;MKRTGLNIICSLLLAGGMCACTATPKQTEEIKWSERMAQSEMQRFPEPWMIEKAKKPRWGYTHGLVVKSMLEEWKHTGDTAYYNYAKIYADSLIDTDGKIKTMKYLSFNIDNINAGKILFDFYEKTGDGRYKVAMDTLRKQLAEQPRTSEGGFWHKLIYPHQMWLDGIFMASPYLAQYGNVFKDTTVNADIVNQIKLIARKTYDPKTGLFYHGWDESKTQNWANKETGC
;
A
#
# COMPACT_ATOMS: atom_id res chain seq x y z
N MET A 1 9.02 68.24 -81.66
CA MET A 1 8.90 66.80 -81.34
C MET A 1 8.59 66.68 -79.84
N LYS A 2 7.37 66.33 -79.51
CA LYS A 2 6.85 66.34 -78.19
C LYS A 2 7.02 64.92 -77.57
N ARG A 3 7.59 64.82 -76.37
CA ARG A 3 7.57 63.56 -75.58
C ARG A 3 6.70 63.82 -74.32
N THR A 4 5.64 63.15 -74.25
CA THR A 4 4.71 63.08 -73.11
C THR A 4 5.26 62.15 -72.06
N GLY A 5 5.46 62.64 -70.83
CA GLY A 5 5.85 61.84 -69.68
C GLY A 5 4.61 61.30 -68.99
N LEU A 6 4.62 60.00 -68.74
CA LEU A 6 3.61 59.30 -68.00
C LEU A 6 4.01 59.14 -66.53
N ASN A 7 3.25 59.75 -65.62
CA ASN A 7 3.43 59.64 -64.20
C ASN A 7 2.77 58.36 -63.70
N ILE A 8 3.57 57.46 -63.13
CA ILE A 8 3.07 56.27 -62.48
C ILE A 8 3.05 56.59 -60.98
N ILE A 9 1.83 56.62 -60.40
CA ILE A 9 1.63 56.73 -58.95
C ILE A 9 1.73 55.32 -58.36
N CYS A 10 2.77 55.05 -57.59
CA CYS A 10 2.93 53.80 -56.83
C CYS A 10 2.15 53.94 -55.50
N SER A 11 1.02 53.27 -55.39
CA SER A 11 0.30 53.14 -54.14
C SER A 11 0.88 51.99 -53.31
N LEU A 12 1.58 52.33 -52.20
CA LEU A 12 2.04 51.34 -51.23
C LEU A 12 0.84 50.92 -50.35
N LEU A 13 0.39 49.68 -50.52
CA LEU A 13 -0.49 48.98 -49.60
C LEU A 13 0.37 48.43 -48.46
N LEU A 14 0.27 49.04 -47.25
CA LEU A 14 0.75 48.44 -45.99
C LEU A 14 -0.21 47.34 -45.56
N ALA A 15 0.15 46.06 -45.82
CA ALA A 15 -0.49 44.93 -45.23
C ALA A 15 0.03 44.74 -43.78
N GLY A 16 -0.72 45.28 -42.79
CA GLY A 16 -0.49 44.98 -41.37
C GLY A 16 -0.84 43.55 -41.06
N GLY A 17 0.20 42.68 -40.99
CA GLY A 17 0.01 41.32 -40.48
C GLY A 17 -0.27 41.32 -39.00
N MET A 18 -1.55 41.12 -38.60
CA MET A 18 -1.89 40.76 -37.23
C MET A 18 -1.38 39.33 -36.97
N CYS A 19 -0.26 39.22 -36.27
CA CYS A 19 0.20 37.96 -35.70
C CYS A 19 -0.74 37.64 -34.53
N ALA A 20 -1.83 36.88 -34.80
CA ALA A 20 -2.65 36.31 -33.77
C ALA A 20 -1.83 35.18 -33.12
N CYS A 21 -1.24 35.46 -31.96
CA CYS A 21 -0.72 34.40 -31.08
C CYS A 21 -1.91 33.57 -30.61
N THR A 22 -2.24 32.52 -31.35
CA THR A 22 -3.11 31.48 -30.83
C THR A 22 -2.34 30.74 -29.74
N ALA A 23 -2.56 31.16 -28.49
CA ALA A 23 -2.15 30.35 -27.35
C ALA A 23 -2.88 29.00 -27.48
N THR A 24 -2.14 27.95 -27.81
CA THR A 24 -2.65 26.58 -27.76
C THR A 24 -3.15 26.38 -26.33
N PRO A 25 -4.41 26.01 -26.10
CA PRO A 25 -4.87 25.71 -24.76
C PRO A 25 -3.95 24.63 -24.20
N LYS A 26 -3.30 24.90 -23.07
CA LYS A 26 -2.51 23.93 -22.32
C LYS A 26 -3.51 22.80 -22.03
N GLN A 27 -3.34 21.65 -22.67
CA GLN A 27 -4.14 20.48 -22.41
C GLN A 27 -3.88 20.16 -20.94
N THR A 28 -4.85 20.45 -20.08
CA THR A 28 -4.77 20.05 -18.66
C THR A 28 -4.78 18.54 -18.68
N GLU A 29 -3.63 17.93 -18.42
CA GLU A 29 -3.51 16.49 -18.29
C GLU A 29 -4.51 16.04 -17.23
N GLU A 30 -5.44 15.17 -17.62
CA GLU A 30 -6.50 14.73 -16.71
C GLU A 30 -5.85 13.92 -15.60
N ILE A 31 -5.95 14.38 -14.35
CA ILE A 31 -5.38 13.71 -13.18
C ILE A 31 -6.02 12.32 -13.05
N LYS A 32 -5.19 11.29 -12.99
CA LYS A 32 -5.64 9.90 -12.86
C LYS A 32 -6.43 9.68 -11.57
N TRP A 33 -7.32 8.68 -11.56
CA TRP A 33 -8.14 8.39 -10.40
C TRP A 33 -7.32 8.01 -9.15
N SER A 34 -6.20 7.32 -9.32
CA SER A 34 -5.27 7.00 -8.21
C SER A 34 -4.71 8.26 -7.56
N GLU A 35 -4.23 9.20 -8.37
CA GLU A 35 -3.73 10.50 -7.88
C GLU A 35 -4.84 11.32 -7.20
N ARG A 36 -6.05 11.34 -7.79
CA ARG A 36 -7.19 12.03 -7.18
C ARG A 36 -7.56 11.44 -5.81
N MET A 37 -7.53 10.11 -5.69
CA MET A 37 -7.77 9.43 -4.42
C MET A 37 -6.67 9.76 -3.40
N ALA A 38 -5.41 9.66 -3.79
CA ALA A 38 -4.27 9.97 -2.92
C ALA A 38 -4.31 11.42 -2.43
N GLN A 39 -4.51 12.38 -3.34
CA GLN A 39 -4.61 13.81 -2.99
C GLN A 39 -5.81 14.09 -2.07
N SER A 40 -6.96 13.47 -2.34
CA SER A 40 -8.15 13.59 -1.48
C SER A 40 -7.89 13.05 -0.08
N GLU A 41 -7.18 11.94 0.04
CA GLU A 41 -6.84 11.35 1.33
C GLU A 41 -5.87 12.24 2.13
N MET A 42 -4.81 12.73 1.48
CA MET A 42 -3.86 13.67 2.09
C MET A 42 -4.52 14.99 2.52
N GLN A 43 -5.50 15.48 1.75
CA GLN A 43 -6.25 16.69 2.11
C GLN A 43 -7.16 16.44 3.33
N ARG A 44 -7.82 15.28 3.41
CA ARG A 44 -8.70 14.92 4.54
C ARG A 44 -7.92 14.60 5.82
N PHE A 45 -6.74 14.04 5.67
CA PHE A 45 -5.86 13.63 6.75
C PHE A 45 -4.44 14.19 6.52
N PRO A 46 -4.20 15.46 6.84
CA PRO A 46 -2.89 16.11 6.62
C PRO A 46 -1.74 15.36 7.29
N GLU A 47 -2.00 14.71 8.42
CA GLU A 47 -1.07 13.80 9.05
C GLU A 47 -1.54 12.35 8.83
N PRO A 48 -0.71 11.45 8.27
CA PRO A 48 -1.13 10.11 7.88
C PRO A 48 -1.62 9.23 9.04
N TRP A 49 -1.23 9.53 10.28
CA TRP A 49 -1.76 8.85 11.45
C TRP A 49 -3.22 9.22 11.75
N MET A 50 -3.77 10.29 11.16
CA MET A 50 -5.17 10.71 11.31
C MET A 50 -6.16 9.85 10.51
N ILE A 51 -5.68 9.03 9.61
CA ILE A 51 -6.50 8.06 8.85
C ILE A 51 -7.44 7.33 9.81
N GLU A 52 -8.67 7.05 9.36
CA GLU A 52 -9.77 6.54 10.21
C GLU A 52 -10.18 7.50 11.35
N LYS A 53 -9.88 8.80 11.23
CA LYS A 53 -10.15 9.80 12.28
C LYS A 53 -9.47 9.46 13.61
N ALA A 54 -8.31 8.78 13.54
CA ALA A 54 -7.53 8.45 14.73
C ALA A 54 -7.16 9.72 15.50
N LYS A 55 -7.15 9.62 16.83
CA LYS A 55 -6.84 10.75 17.72
C LYS A 55 -5.37 10.80 18.14
N LYS A 56 -4.62 9.76 17.82
CA LYS A 56 -3.18 9.62 18.11
C LYS A 56 -2.55 8.61 17.14
N PRO A 57 -1.24 8.71 16.88
CA PRO A 57 -0.55 7.73 16.07
C PRO A 57 -0.76 6.30 16.60
N ARG A 58 -1.04 5.37 15.69
CA ARG A 58 -1.14 3.94 15.97
C ARG A 58 -0.62 3.12 14.80
N TRP A 59 0.04 2.02 15.12
CA TRP A 59 0.40 1.00 14.16
C TRP A 59 -0.82 0.12 13.85
N GLY A 60 -1.22 0.03 12.59
CA GLY A 60 -2.42 -0.72 12.24
C GLY A 60 -2.56 -0.99 10.75
N TYR A 61 -3.39 -1.99 10.42
CA TYR A 61 -3.51 -2.49 9.04
C TYR A 61 -4.06 -1.45 8.07
N THR A 62 -5.08 -0.67 8.45
CA THR A 62 -5.70 0.34 7.59
C THR A 62 -4.70 1.43 7.22
N HIS A 63 -3.96 1.94 8.22
CA HIS A 63 -2.90 2.91 7.98
C HIS A 63 -1.84 2.33 7.05
N GLY A 64 -1.40 1.09 7.31
CA GLY A 64 -0.44 0.40 6.47
C GLY A 64 -0.92 0.24 5.02
N LEU A 65 -2.20 -0.04 4.81
CA LEU A 65 -2.79 -0.16 3.48
C LEU A 65 -2.75 1.17 2.71
N VAL A 66 -3.26 2.24 3.33
CA VAL A 66 -3.32 3.57 2.71
C VAL A 66 -1.92 4.12 2.49
N VAL A 67 -1.03 4.03 3.48
CA VAL A 67 0.35 4.51 3.37
C VAL A 67 1.13 3.72 2.30
N LYS A 68 0.89 2.40 2.19
CA LYS A 68 1.49 1.59 1.12
C LYS A 68 0.99 2.03 -0.27
N SER A 69 -0.28 2.38 -0.42
CA SER A 69 -0.80 2.90 -1.69
C SER A 69 -0.17 4.25 -2.07
N MET A 70 0.14 5.12 -1.11
CA MET A 70 0.91 6.34 -1.36
C MET A 70 2.32 6.05 -1.88
N LEU A 71 3.00 5.03 -1.34
CA LEU A 71 4.30 4.61 -1.84
C LEU A 71 4.23 4.03 -3.26
N GLU A 72 3.17 3.31 -3.60
CA GLU A 72 2.98 2.84 -4.98
C GLU A 72 2.69 4.02 -5.93
N GLU A 73 1.91 5.01 -5.50
CA GLU A 73 1.67 6.22 -6.28
C GLU A 73 2.97 7.02 -6.50
N TRP A 74 3.80 7.16 -5.46
CA TRP A 74 5.14 7.73 -5.61
C TRP A 74 5.98 7.00 -6.66
N LYS A 75 6.02 5.67 -6.64
CA LYS A 75 6.78 4.87 -7.62
C LYS A 75 6.26 5.08 -9.05
N HIS A 76 4.95 5.25 -9.19
CA HIS A 76 4.29 5.42 -10.48
C HIS A 76 4.48 6.82 -11.06
N THR A 77 4.37 7.86 -10.23
CA THR A 77 4.39 9.27 -10.67
C THR A 77 5.74 9.95 -10.51
N GLY A 78 6.58 9.46 -9.59
CA GLY A 78 7.81 10.14 -9.15
C GLY A 78 7.57 11.31 -8.18
N ASP A 79 6.30 11.67 -7.87
CA ASP A 79 6.00 12.75 -6.95
C ASP A 79 6.36 12.39 -5.51
N THR A 80 7.36 13.07 -4.99
CA THR A 80 7.89 12.85 -3.64
C THR A 80 6.93 13.26 -2.52
N ALA A 81 5.87 14.00 -2.81
CA ALA A 81 4.86 14.35 -1.81
C ALA A 81 4.23 13.08 -1.20
N TYR A 82 3.93 12.07 -2.03
CA TYR A 82 3.38 10.80 -1.57
C TYR A 82 4.37 10.01 -0.69
N TYR A 83 5.66 9.99 -1.08
CA TYR A 83 6.72 9.37 -0.27
C TYR A 83 6.87 10.05 1.09
N ASN A 84 6.91 11.38 1.10
CA ASN A 84 7.07 12.16 2.33
C ASN A 84 5.89 11.96 3.27
N TYR A 85 4.67 11.96 2.74
CA TYR A 85 3.46 11.64 3.51
C TYR A 85 3.55 10.25 4.15
N ALA A 86 3.92 9.24 3.38
CA ALA A 86 4.11 7.88 3.88
C ALA A 86 5.20 7.81 4.96
N LYS A 87 6.31 8.55 4.77
CA LYS A 87 7.45 8.55 5.70
C LYS A 87 7.10 9.16 7.06
N ILE A 88 6.25 10.19 7.09
CA ILE A 88 5.76 10.78 8.36
C ILE A 88 5.09 9.71 9.23
N TYR A 89 4.29 8.81 8.63
CA TYR A 89 3.66 7.71 9.39
C TYR A 89 4.70 6.78 10.01
N ALA A 90 5.66 6.31 9.22
CA ALA A 90 6.69 5.41 9.71
C ALA A 90 7.54 6.05 10.82
N ASP A 91 8.01 7.28 10.61
CA ASP A 91 8.87 7.98 11.58
C ASP A 91 8.13 8.36 12.87
N SER A 92 6.82 8.55 12.81
CA SER A 92 6.01 8.79 14.01
C SER A 92 5.93 7.57 14.93
N LEU A 93 6.09 6.37 14.38
CA LEU A 93 5.84 5.09 15.06
C LEU A 93 7.08 4.22 15.24
N ILE A 94 8.14 4.41 14.46
CA ILE A 94 9.41 3.71 14.65
C ILE A 94 10.35 4.62 15.44
N ASP A 95 10.73 4.18 16.64
CA ASP A 95 11.65 4.95 17.47
C ASP A 95 13.13 4.80 17.04
N THR A 96 14.03 5.44 17.76
CA THR A 96 15.47 5.43 17.48
C THR A 96 16.10 4.05 17.51
N ASP A 97 15.51 3.13 18.26
CA ASP A 97 15.99 1.76 18.41
C ASP A 97 15.29 0.78 17.46
N GLY A 98 14.40 1.30 16.59
CA GLY A 98 13.63 0.50 15.64
C GLY A 98 12.41 -0.19 16.25
N LYS A 99 12.01 0.17 17.48
CA LYS A 99 10.81 -0.39 18.12
C LYS A 99 9.55 0.26 17.53
N ILE A 100 8.53 -0.57 17.29
CA ILE A 100 7.20 -0.11 16.86
C ILE A 100 6.40 0.32 18.09
N LYS A 101 6.24 1.64 18.31
CA LYS A 101 5.74 2.25 19.57
C LYS A 101 4.40 1.73 20.07
N THR A 102 3.45 1.43 19.20
CA THR A 102 2.07 1.06 19.63
C THR A 102 1.75 -0.41 19.36
N MET A 103 2.70 -1.15 18.83
CA MET A 103 2.54 -2.58 18.58
C MET A 103 2.59 -3.37 19.89
N LYS A 104 1.61 -4.27 20.06
CA LYS A 104 1.60 -5.25 21.15
C LYS A 104 2.09 -6.59 20.62
N TYR A 105 3.38 -6.86 20.74
CA TYR A 105 4.01 -8.07 20.19
C TYR A 105 3.28 -9.36 20.60
N LEU A 106 3.04 -9.57 21.88
CA LEU A 106 2.40 -10.77 22.42
C LEU A 106 0.91 -10.92 22.11
N SER A 107 0.32 -9.95 21.39
CA SER A 107 -1.03 -10.11 20.88
C SER A 107 -1.10 -11.06 19.68
N PHE A 108 0.05 -11.37 19.09
CA PHE A 108 0.17 -12.19 17.88
C PHE A 108 -0.89 -11.82 16.84
N ASN A 109 -1.01 -10.52 16.59
CA ASN A 109 -2.02 -9.99 15.69
C ASN A 109 -1.44 -9.80 14.30
N ILE A 110 -1.94 -10.56 13.32
CA ILE A 110 -1.49 -10.47 11.92
C ILE A 110 -1.78 -9.11 11.30
N ASP A 111 -2.79 -8.37 11.76
CA ASP A 111 -3.05 -7.00 11.30
C ASP A 111 -1.82 -6.10 11.43
N ASN A 112 -0.98 -6.33 12.45
CA ASN A 112 0.24 -5.56 12.66
C ASN A 112 1.27 -5.74 11.54
N ILE A 113 1.23 -6.89 10.86
CA ILE A 113 2.17 -7.23 9.80
C ILE A 113 1.92 -6.39 8.55
N ASN A 114 0.65 -6.06 8.27
CA ASN A 114 0.29 -5.33 7.06
C ASN A 114 1.04 -3.98 6.93
N ALA A 115 1.11 -3.22 8.01
CA ALA A 115 1.82 -1.94 8.01
C ALA A 115 3.35 -2.11 7.84
N GLY A 116 3.89 -3.28 8.18
CA GLY A 116 5.31 -3.59 7.99
C GLY A 116 5.77 -3.59 6.53
N LYS A 117 4.86 -3.77 5.58
CA LYS A 117 5.17 -3.76 4.14
C LYS A 117 5.75 -2.42 3.65
N ILE A 118 5.43 -1.31 4.32
CA ILE A 118 5.97 0.01 3.97
C ILE A 118 7.46 0.15 4.32
N LEU A 119 7.93 -0.61 5.31
CA LEU A 119 9.29 -0.47 5.82
C LEU A 119 10.36 -0.90 4.81
N PHE A 120 10.02 -1.80 3.90
CA PHE A 120 10.95 -2.23 2.84
C PHE A 120 11.30 -1.06 1.91
N ASP A 121 10.32 -0.26 1.50
CA ASP A 121 10.53 0.89 0.63
C ASP A 121 11.43 1.94 1.30
N PHE A 122 11.23 2.17 2.59
CA PHE A 122 12.06 3.11 3.36
C PHE A 122 13.47 2.57 3.58
N TYR A 123 13.61 1.30 3.94
CA TYR A 123 14.91 0.67 4.12
C TYR A 123 15.73 0.67 2.82
N GLU A 124 15.12 0.29 1.71
CA GLU A 124 15.77 0.28 0.40
C GLU A 124 16.25 1.68 -0.01
N LYS A 125 15.42 2.71 0.21
CA LYS A 125 15.76 4.09 -0.19
C LYS A 125 16.77 4.76 0.73
N THR A 126 16.77 4.44 2.03
CA THR A 126 17.54 5.21 3.04
C THR A 126 18.68 4.43 3.67
N GLY A 127 18.64 3.10 3.66
CA GLY A 127 19.59 2.25 4.42
C GLY A 127 19.40 2.35 5.94
N ASP A 128 18.36 3.01 6.45
CA ASP A 128 18.16 3.23 7.88
C ASP A 128 17.86 1.92 8.61
N GLY A 129 18.79 1.52 9.47
CA GLY A 129 18.75 0.26 10.24
C GLY A 129 17.54 0.13 11.17
N ARG A 130 16.91 1.25 11.59
CA ARG A 130 15.70 1.23 12.42
C ARG A 130 14.56 0.47 11.73
N TYR A 131 14.40 0.67 10.42
CA TYR A 131 13.37 -0.06 9.66
C TYR A 131 13.67 -1.56 9.62
N LYS A 132 14.96 -1.94 9.52
CA LYS A 132 15.32 -3.36 9.57
C LYS A 132 14.96 -3.99 10.91
N VAL A 133 15.28 -3.35 12.02
CA VAL A 133 14.92 -3.83 13.37
C VAL A 133 13.42 -4.01 13.53
N ALA A 134 12.63 -3.04 13.02
CA ALA A 134 11.17 -3.16 13.03
C ALA A 134 10.70 -4.34 12.18
N MET A 135 11.26 -4.53 10.98
CA MET A 135 10.95 -5.69 10.11
C MET A 135 11.35 -7.01 10.78
N ASP A 136 12.51 -7.10 11.40
CA ASP A 136 12.95 -8.30 12.11
C ASP A 136 11.98 -8.66 13.25
N THR A 137 11.45 -7.65 13.94
CA THR A 137 10.44 -7.84 15.00
C THR A 137 9.14 -8.44 14.44
N LEU A 138 8.66 -7.94 13.30
CA LEU A 138 7.46 -8.47 12.63
C LEU A 138 7.69 -9.88 12.07
N ARG A 139 8.86 -10.12 11.51
CA ARG A 139 9.27 -11.46 11.06
C ARG A 139 9.32 -12.46 12.22
N LYS A 140 9.87 -12.05 13.36
CA LYS A 140 9.90 -12.86 14.57
C LYS A 140 8.50 -13.16 15.10
N GLN A 141 7.57 -12.17 15.09
CA GLN A 141 6.18 -12.41 15.47
C GLN A 141 5.59 -13.54 14.61
N LEU A 142 5.79 -13.52 13.27
CA LEU A 142 5.25 -14.56 12.40
C LEU A 142 5.92 -15.93 12.60
N ALA A 143 7.19 -15.96 12.99
CA ALA A 143 7.85 -17.23 13.34
C ALA A 143 7.24 -17.88 14.59
N GLU A 144 6.85 -17.06 15.55
CA GLU A 144 6.26 -17.47 16.84
C GLU A 144 4.71 -17.48 16.81
N GLN A 145 4.09 -17.11 15.67
CA GLN A 145 2.63 -17.02 15.54
C GLN A 145 1.97 -18.37 15.92
N PRO A 146 0.99 -18.37 16.82
CA PRO A 146 0.19 -19.58 17.11
C PRO A 146 -0.40 -20.17 15.84
N ARG A 147 -0.52 -21.51 15.81
CA ARG A 147 -0.90 -22.24 14.58
C ARG A 147 -2.01 -23.23 14.85
N THR A 148 -2.78 -23.52 13.80
CA THR A 148 -3.67 -24.67 13.73
C THR A 148 -2.86 -25.99 13.69
N SER A 149 -3.52 -27.12 13.84
CA SER A 149 -2.88 -28.44 13.78
C SER A 149 -2.17 -28.73 12.45
N GLU A 150 -2.63 -28.10 11.35
CA GLU A 150 -2.03 -28.20 10.02
C GLU A 150 -1.02 -27.07 9.71
N GLY A 151 -0.65 -26.26 10.71
CA GLY A 151 0.37 -25.23 10.61
C GLY A 151 -0.13 -23.86 10.11
N GLY A 152 -1.43 -23.65 9.94
CA GLY A 152 -2.01 -22.38 9.56
C GLY A 152 -1.88 -21.33 10.69
N PHE A 153 -1.57 -20.11 10.36
CA PHE A 153 -1.50 -19.02 11.35
C PHE A 153 -2.88 -18.74 11.97
N TRP A 154 -2.96 -18.70 13.29
CA TRP A 154 -4.10 -18.01 13.91
C TRP A 154 -4.07 -16.54 13.53
N HIS A 155 -5.22 -15.99 13.18
CA HIS A 155 -5.28 -14.58 12.77
C HIS A 155 -4.86 -13.63 13.91
N LYS A 156 -5.26 -13.95 15.16
CA LYS A 156 -4.85 -13.26 16.40
C LYS A 156 -4.86 -14.25 17.55
N LEU A 157 -4.08 -13.97 18.58
CA LEU A 157 -4.10 -14.79 19.80
C LEU A 157 -5.52 -14.87 20.43
N ILE A 158 -6.29 -13.78 20.36
CA ILE A 158 -7.66 -13.73 20.87
C ILE A 158 -8.69 -14.47 19.98
N TYR A 159 -8.26 -14.95 18.81
CA TYR A 159 -9.06 -15.75 17.89
C TYR A 159 -8.38 -17.11 17.68
N PRO A 160 -8.35 -17.95 18.71
CA PRO A 160 -7.65 -19.23 18.64
C PRO A 160 -8.27 -20.13 17.56
N HIS A 161 -7.39 -20.90 16.88
CA HIS A 161 -7.77 -21.86 15.84
C HIS A 161 -8.35 -21.25 14.56
N GLN A 162 -8.35 -19.91 14.39
CA GLN A 162 -8.98 -19.27 13.25
C GLN A 162 -7.95 -18.75 12.24
N MET A 163 -8.11 -19.15 10.98
CA MET A 163 -7.48 -18.54 9.82
C MET A 163 -8.49 -17.65 9.08
N TRP A 164 -8.04 -16.49 8.62
CA TRP A 164 -8.86 -15.58 7.82
C TRP A 164 -8.15 -15.25 6.50
N LEU A 165 -8.93 -15.05 5.42
CA LEU A 165 -8.37 -14.77 4.09
C LEU A 165 -7.53 -13.49 4.04
N ASP A 166 -7.96 -12.44 4.74
CA ASP A 166 -7.20 -11.19 4.83
C ASP A 166 -5.84 -11.37 5.54
N GLY A 167 -5.72 -12.36 6.43
CA GLY A 167 -4.44 -12.75 7.03
C GLY A 167 -3.41 -13.17 5.98
N ILE A 168 -3.84 -13.81 4.89
CA ILE A 168 -2.95 -14.14 3.77
C ILE A 168 -2.43 -12.88 3.08
N PHE A 169 -3.32 -11.92 2.83
CA PHE A 169 -2.93 -10.63 2.25
C PHE A 169 -1.95 -9.87 3.14
N MET A 170 -2.09 -9.98 4.46
CA MET A 170 -1.24 -9.26 5.41
C MET A 170 0.13 -9.93 5.57
N ALA A 171 0.15 -11.25 5.83
CA ALA A 171 1.36 -11.98 6.20
C ALA A 171 2.19 -12.49 5.01
N SER A 172 1.55 -13.14 4.02
CA SER A 172 2.30 -13.83 2.97
C SER A 172 3.12 -12.90 2.09
N PRO A 173 2.62 -11.74 1.61
CA PRO A 173 3.43 -10.80 0.86
C PRO A 173 4.57 -10.19 1.69
N TYR A 174 4.32 -9.96 2.98
CA TYR A 174 5.37 -9.47 3.88
C TYR A 174 6.51 -10.49 4.00
N LEU A 175 6.20 -11.76 4.26
CA LEU A 175 7.19 -12.85 4.33
C LEU A 175 7.95 -13.01 3.02
N ALA A 176 7.25 -12.97 1.88
CA ALA A 176 7.88 -13.09 0.56
C ALA A 176 8.87 -11.95 0.31
N GLN A 177 8.49 -10.71 0.65
CA GLN A 177 9.37 -9.55 0.50
C GLN A 177 10.55 -9.62 1.47
N TYR A 178 10.32 -10.02 2.74
CA TYR A 178 11.39 -10.23 3.72
C TYR A 178 12.38 -11.29 3.24
N GLY A 179 11.87 -12.43 2.79
CA GLY A 179 12.71 -13.52 2.27
C GLY A 179 13.55 -13.09 1.05
N ASN A 180 12.97 -12.29 0.17
CA ASN A 180 13.69 -11.77 -1.00
C ASN A 180 14.80 -10.76 -0.60
N VAL A 181 14.48 -9.79 0.24
CA VAL A 181 15.41 -8.70 0.65
C VAL A 181 16.55 -9.25 1.51
N PHE A 182 16.23 -10.09 2.50
CA PHE A 182 17.20 -10.58 3.48
C PHE A 182 17.70 -12.01 3.20
N LYS A 183 17.32 -12.60 2.06
CA LYS A 183 17.71 -13.96 1.63
C LYS A 183 17.29 -15.06 2.62
N ASP A 184 16.17 -14.83 3.34
CA ASP A 184 15.57 -15.82 4.23
C ASP A 184 14.67 -16.76 3.44
N THR A 185 15.24 -17.86 2.94
CA THR A 185 14.50 -18.87 2.15
C THR A 185 13.59 -19.76 3.02
N THR A 186 13.73 -19.72 4.34
CA THR A 186 12.94 -20.53 5.27
C THR A 186 11.45 -20.18 5.26
N VAL A 187 11.11 -18.98 4.80
CA VAL A 187 9.72 -18.50 4.70
C VAL A 187 8.93 -19.14 3.56
N ASN A 188 9.58 -19.65 2.52
CA ASN A 188 8.91 -20.04 1.27
C ASN A 188 7.92 -21.20 1.45
N ALA A 189 8.33 -22.24 2.17
CA ALA A 189 7.45 -23.39 2.43
C ALA A 189 6.24 -22.99 3.28
N ASP A 190 6.45 -22.08 4.26
CA ASP A 190 5.38 -21.59 5.11
C ASP A 190 4.37 -20.75 4.32
N ILE A 191 4.83 -19.83 3.49
CA ILE A 191 3.95 -19.03 2.60
C ILE A 191 3.06 -19.94 1.76
N VAL A 192 3.66 -20.97 1.12
CA VAL A 192 2.92 -21.92 0.28
C VAL A 192 1.91 -22.70 1.12
N ASN A 193 2.29 -23.14 2.32
CA ASN A 193 1.37 -23.84 3.23
C ASN A 193 0.19 -22.96 3.63
N GLN A 194 0.41 -21.72 4.04
CA GLN A 194 -0.64 -20.78 4.44
C GLN A 194 -1.68 -20.62 3.32
N ILE A 195 -1.22 -20.35 2.08
CA ILE A 195 -2.09 -20.13 0.92
C ILE A 195 -2.87 -21.41 0.58
N LYS A 196 -2.19 -22.55 0.48
CA LYS A 196 -2.85 -23.82 0.13
C LYS A 196 -3.84 -24.27 1.19
N LEU A 197 -3.50 -24.09 2.47
CA LEU A 197 -4.33 -24.51 3.58
C LEU A 197 -5.63 -23.73 3.61
N ILE A 198 -5.56 -22.40 3.64
CA ILE A 198 -6.77 -21.56 3.68
C ILE A 198 -7.64 -21.79 2.44
N ALA A 199 -7.04 -21.85 1.24
CA ALA A 199 -7.77 -22.10 0.00
C ALA A 199 -8.53 -23.44 0.05
N ARG A 200 -7.88 -24.53 0.52
CA ARG A 200 -8.52 -25.83 0.67
C ARG A 200 -9.66 -25.82 1.69
N LYS A 201 -9.49 -25.07 2.79
CA LYS A 201 -10.47 -25.04 3.88
C LYS A 201 -11.68 -24.15 3.57
N THR A 202 -11.49 -23.06 2.82
CA THR A 202 -12.53 -22.04 2.61
C THR A 202 -13.20 -22.10 1.23
N TYR A 203 -12.72 -22.93 0.31
CA TYR A 203 -13.33 -23.08 -1.02
C TYR A 203 -14.71 -23.73 -0.95
N ASP A 204 -15.71 -23.04 -1.52
CA ASP A 204 -17.05 -23.57 -1.71
C ASP A 204 -17.25 -24.06 -3.17
N PRO A 205 -17.31 -25.36 -3.41
CA PRO A 205 -17.45 -25.90 -4.76
C PRO A 205 -18.81 -25.60 -5.41
N LYS A 206 -19.82 -25.22 -4.62
CA LYS A 206 -21.16 -24.88 -5.14
C LYS A 206 -21.19 -23.50 -5.78
N THR A 207 -20.44 -22.55 -5.21
CA THR A 207 -20.41 -21.15 -5.68
C THR A 207 -19.15 -20.80 -6.45
N GLY A 208 -18.07 -21.58 -6.29
CA GLY A 208 -16.74 -21.27 -6.80
C GLY A 208 -16.02 -20.17 -6.02
N LEU A 209 -16.56 -19.74 -4.89
CA LEU A 209 -16.02 -18.66 -4.05
C LEU A 209 -15.30 -19.22 -2.82
N PHE A 210 -14.68 -18.33 -2.05
CA PHE A 210 -14.02 -18.66 -0.80
C PHE A 210 -14.75 -17.98 0.37
N TYR A 211 -14.96 -18.70 1.45
CA TYR A 211 -15.39 -18.11 2.71
C TYR A 211 -14.26 -17.25 3.30
N HIS A 212 -14.63 -16.19 4.02
CA HIS A 212 -13.66 -15.26 4.59
C HIS A 212 -12.78 -15.91 5.67
N GLY A 213 -13.32 -16.79 6.46
CA GLY A 213 -12.61 -17.41 7.59
C GLY A 213 -12.88 -18.90 7.74
N TRP A 214 -11.95 -19.56 8.42
CA TRP A 214 -12.04 -20.96 8.82
C TRP A 214 -11.65 -21.11 10.29
N ASP A 215 -12.52 -21.74 11.08
CA ASP A 215 -12.28 -22.11 12.47
C ASP A 215 -12.07 -23.63 12.55
N GLU A 216 -10.83 -24.05 12.82
CA GLU A 216 -10.49 -25.45 12.99
C GLU A 216 -11.30 -26.12 14.13
N SER A 217 -11.57 -25.38 15.20
CA SER A 217 -12.33 -25.87 16.35
C SER A 217 -13.83 -26.01 16.07
N LYS A 218 -14.35 -25.32 15.06
CA LYS A 218 -15.79 -25.25 14.70
C LYS A 218 -16.68 -24.74 15.81
N THR A 219 -16.12 -24.00 16.75
CA THR A 219 -16.84 -23.53 17.95
C THR A 219 -17.40 -22.14 17.83
N GLN A 220 -16.90 -21.35 16.87
CA GLN A 220 -17.36 -19.99 16.67
C GLN A 220 -18.82 -19.95 16.19
N ASN A 221 -19.55 -18.91 16.56
CA ASN A 221 -20.97 -18.76 16.20
C ASN A 221 -21.19 -18.62 14.69
N TRP A 222 -20.22 -18.07 13.98
CA TRP A 222 -20.26 -17.90 12.52
C TRP A 222 -19.80 -19.15 11.77
N ALA A 223 -19.10 -20.07 12.44
CA ALA A 223 -18.53 -21.25 11.79
C ALA A 223 -19.58 -22.34 11.56
N ASN A 224 -19.63 -22.87 10.37
CA ASN A 224 -20.38 -24.07 10.06
C ASN A 224 -19.84 -25.27 10.86
N LYS A 225 -20.71 -26.06 11.47
CA LYS A 225 -20.33 -27.17 12.35
C LYS A 225 -19.66 -28.34 11.62
N GLU A 226 -19.85 -28.44 10.30
CA GLU A 226 -19.25 -29.49 9.49
C GLU A 226 -17.91 -29.03 8.88
N THR A 227 -17.87 -27.83 8.31
CA THR A 227 -16.71 -27.31 7.56
C THR A 227 -15.80 -26.41 8.39
N GLY A 228 -16.33 -25.69 9.37
CA GLY A 228 -15.62 -24.65 10.12
C GLY A 228 -15.62 -23.27 9.44
N CYS A 229 -16.26 -23.14 8.28
CA CYS A 229 -16.32 -21.88 7.52
C CYS A 229 -17.51 -21.02 7.92
#